data_88c625f3d0f589a48080fbeb22a94f50
#
_entry.id   88c625f3d0f589a48080fbeb22a94f50
#
_cell.length_a   1.000
_cell.length_b   1.000
_cell.length_c   1.000
_cell.angle_alpha   90.00
_cell.angle_beta   90.00
_cell.angle_gamma   90.00
#
_symmetry.space_group_name_H-M   'P 1'
#
loop_
_entity.id
_entity.type
_entity.pdbx_description
1 polymer ?
#
loop_
_entity_poly.entity_id
_entity_poly.type
_entity_poly.pdbx_seq_one_letter_code
_entity_poly.pdbx_strand_id
1 'polypeptide(L)'
;ASNLIPFLTVKEQLDLIDRLDKKKSVKSNRQELFSLLDLEKVQNHYPKALSGGERQRAAIARALYNNPSIVLADEPTASLDTQRAYQVTDMLASIAHEQGRGVVMITHDTRLLDKVDRVYVMDDGRLVEKTQV
;
A
#
# COMPACT_ATOMS: atom_id res chain seq x y z
N ALA A 1 5.95 -0.43 -9.26
CA ALA A 1 7.16 -0.98 -8.65
C ALA A 1 7.13 -0.77 -7.14
N SER A 2 7.55 -1.78 -6.40
CA SER A 2 7.47 -1.75 -4.93
C SER A 2 8.53 -0.86 -4.27
N ASN A 3 9.63 -0.58 -4.94
CA ASN A 3 10.74 0.25 -4.45
C ASN A 3 11.29 -0.19 -3.08
N LEU A 4 11.18 -1.47 -2.76
CA LEU A 4 11.79 -2.00 -1.55
C LEU A 4 13.30 -2.01 -1.68
N ILE A 5 13.98 -1.79 -0.56
CA ILE A 5 15.43 -1.85 -0.52
C ILE A 5 15.86 -3.32 -0.60
N PRO A 6 16.60 -3.74 -1.65
CA PRO A 6 16.79 -5.17 -1.94
C PRO A 6 17.64 -5.93 -0.92
N PHE A 7 18.45 -5.24 -0.14
CA PHE A 7 19.33 -5.87 0.85
C PHE A 7 18.79 -5.78 2.28
N LEU A 8 17.52 -5.40 2.45
CA LEU A 8 16.84 -5.40 3.75
C LEU A 8 15.65 -6.35 3.71
N THR A 9 15.43 -7.08 4.81
CA THR A 9 14.23 -7.89 4.98
C THR A 9 13.00 -7.00 5.12
N VAL A 10 11.81 -7.58 5.05
CA VAL A 10 10.56 -6.84 5.28
C VAL A 10 10.61 -6.10 6.62
N LYS A 11 11.00 -6.79 7.68
CA LYS A 11 11.13 -6.20 9.01
C LYS A 11 12.16 -5.07 9.03
N GLU A 12 13.29 -5.25 8.37
CA GLU A 12 14.36 -4.26 8.33
C GLU A 12 14.00 -3.01 7.55
N GLN A 13 13.06 -3.11 6.59
CA GLN A 13 12.51 -1.92 5.92
C GLN A 13 11.90 -0.97 6.96
N LEU A 14 11.22 -1.52 7.96
CA LEU A 14 10.61 -0.73 9.04
C LEU A 14 11.65 -0.25 10.06
N ASP A 15 12.65 -1.08 10.35
CA ASP A 15 13.77 -0.70 11.23
C ASP A 15 14.49 0.55 10.73
N LEU A 16 14.65 0.65 9.41
CA LEU A 16 15.28 1.82 8.80
C LEU A 16 14.46 3.09 9.04
N ILE A 17 13.15 3.00 8.99
CA ILE A 17 12.27 4.14 9.29
C ILE A 17 12.50 4.62 10.72
N ASP A 18 12.57 3.70 11.67
CA ASP A 18 12.85 4.05 13.07
C ASP A 18 14.17 4.77 13.23
N ARG A 19 15.21 4.32 12.52
CA ARG A 19 16.55 4.93 12.59
C ARG A 19 16.60 6.32 11.97
N LEU A 20 15.83 6.54 10.91
CA LEU A 20 15.84 7.81 10.19
C LEU A 20 14.89 8.84 10.82
N ASP A 21 13.96 8.42 11.64
CA ASP A 21 13.00 9.32 12.26
C ASP A 21 13.59 10.00 13.49
N LYS A 22 14.13 11.18 13.30
CA LYS A 22 14.72 11.98 14.38
C LYS A 22 13.70 12.51 15.38
N LYS A 23 12.44 12.64 14.96
CA LYS A 23 11.35 13.16 15.80
C LYS A 23 10.72 12.08 16.67
N LYS A 24 11.05 10.83 16.44
CA LYS A 24 10.49 9.66 17.14
C LYS A 24 8.96 9.70 17.16
N SER A 25 8.38 9.96 16.01
CA SER A 25 6.92 9.97 15.83
C SER A 25 6.32 8.63 16.23
N VAL A 26 5.05 8.66 16.65
CA VAL A 26 4.32 7.44 16.96
C VAL A 26 4.16 6.61 15.68
N LYS A 27 4.60 5.35 15.75
CA LYS A 27 4.50 4.41 14.65
C LYS A 27 3.27 3.52 14.80
N SER A 28 2.81 2.96 13.69
CA SER A 28 1.82 1.89 13.72
C SER A 28 2.39 0.67 14.43
N ASN A 29 1.53 -0.13 15.04
CA ASN A 29 1.96 -1.39 15.66
C ASN A 29 2.41 -2.37 14.57
N ARG A 30 3.67 -2.81 14.62
CA ARG A 30 4.25 -3.71 13.61
C ARG A 30 3.49 -5.01 13.45
N GLN A 31 3.15 -5.63 14.56
CA GLN A 31 2.51 -6.94 14.55
C GLN A 31 1.11 -6.86 13.95
N GLU A 32 0.35 -5.83 14.32
CA GLU A 32 -0.96 -5.59 13.71
C GLU A 32 -0.83 -5.31 12.22
N LEU A 33 0.18 -4.54 11.83
CA LEU A 33 0.41 -4.18 10.45
C LEU A 33 0.80 -5.41 9.61
N PHE A 34 1.68 -6.26 10.12
CA PHE A 34 2.05 -7.51 9.45
C PHE A 34 0.87 -8.47 9.37
N SER A 35 0.04 -8.53 10.41
CA SER A 35 -1.16 -9.36 10.41
C SER A 35 -2.17 -8.86 9.37
N LEU A 36 -2.43 -7.56 9.35
CA LEU A 36 -3.35 -6.95 8.38
C LEU A 36 -2.92 -7.23 6.94
N LEU A 37 -1.62 -7.19 6.67
CA LEU A 37 -1.07 -7.32 5.33
C LEU A 37 -0.59 -8.73 4.99
N ASP A 38 -0.85 -9.68 5.89
CA ASP A 38 -0.46 -11.10 5.72
C ASP A 38 1.04 -11.24 5.41
N LEU A 39 1.86 -10.58 6.22
CA LEU A 39 3.31 -10.57 6.08
C LEU A 39 4.05 -11.27 7.22
N GLU A 40 3.33 -11.83 8.19
CA GLU A 40 3.93 -12.40 9.39
C GLU A 40 4.96 -13.49 9.06
N LYS A 41 4.62 -14.36 8.10
CA LYS A 41 5.49 -15.49 7.72
C LYS A 41 6.71 -15.08 6.91
N VAL A 42 6.67 -13.88 6.30
CA VAL A 42 7.73 -13.42 5.39
C VAL A 42 8.50 -12.22 5.92
N GLN A 43 8.27 -11.84 7.18
CA GLN A 43 8.88 -10.64 7.75
C GLN A 43 10.41 -10.67 7.75
N ASN A 44 10.99 -11.86 7.75
CA ASN A 44 12.45 -12.04 7.71
C ASN A 44 12.98 -12.37 6.32
N HIS A 45 12.13 -12.26 5.29
CA HIS A 45 12.53 -12.50 3.90
C HIS A 45 13.02 -11.23 3.23
N TYR A 46 13.98 -11.39 2.31
CA TYR A 46 14.42 -10.31 1.43
C TYR A 46 13.45 -10.16 0.26
N PRO A 47 13.38 -8.98 -0.36
CA PRO A 47 12.43 -8.74 -1.46
C PRO A 47 12.46 -9.77 -2.57
N LYS A 48 13.63 -10.29 -2.93
CA LYS A 48 13.76 -11.30 -3.99
C LYS A 48 13.06 -12.62 -3.68
N ALA A 49 12.83 -12.89 -2.40
CA ALA A 49 12.15 -14.11 -1.96
C ALA A 49 10.64 -13.92 -1.80
N LEU A 50 10.13 -12.72 -2.07
CA LEU A 50 8.71 -12.42 -1.97
C LEU A 50 8.00 -12.59 -3.29
N SER A 51 6.73 -12.99 -3.25
CA SER A 51 5.84 -12.92 -4.42
C SER A 51 5.57 -11.45 -4.79
N GLY A 52 5.00 -11.23 -5.98
CA GLY A 52 4.61 -9.88 -6.39
C GLY A 52 3.63 -9.23 -5.42
N GLY A 53 2.63 -9.99 -4.97
CA GLY A 53 1.66 -9.51 -3.98
C GLY A 53 2.30 -9.21 -2.63
N GLU A 54 3.21 -10.07 -2.18
CA GLU A 54 3.93 -9.85 -0.93
C GLU A 54 4.81 -8.61 -1.00
N ARG A 55 5.48 -8.38 -2.11
CA ARG A 55 6.26 -7.15 -2.32
C ARG A 55 5.37 -5.91 -2.26
N GLN A 56 4.21 -5.95 -2.90
CA GLN A 56 3.26 -4.83 -2.86
C GLN A 56 2.77 -4.58 -1.44
N ARG A 57 2.40 -5.64 -0.72
CA ARG A 57 1.95 -5.49 0.66
C ARG A 57 3.05 -5.00 1.59
N ALA A 58 4.29 -5.44 1.37
CA ALA A 58 5.44 -4.94 2.14
C ALA A 58 5.67 -3.44 1.89
N ALA A 59 5.50 -2.98 0.65
CA ALA A 59 5.59 -1.55 0.34
C ALA A 59 4.47 -0.76 1.04
N ILE A 60 3.27 -1.32 1.10
CA ILE A 60 2.14 -0.72 1.83
C ILE A 60 2.45 -0.66 3.33
N ALA A 61 3.00 -1.74 3.89
CA ALA A 61 3.40 -1.77 5.31
C ALA A 61 4.38 -0.65 5.62
N ARG A 62 5.38 -0.49 4.76
CA ARG A 62 6.38 0.56 4.93
C ARG A 62 5.74 1.95 4.88
N ALA A 63 4.82 2.17 3.96
CA ALA A 63 4.13 3.45 3.83
C ALA A 63 3.25 3.73 5.06
N LEU A 64 2.58 2.72 5.61
CA LEU A 64 1.68 2.86 6.75
C LEU A 64 2.38 2.93 8.09
N TYR A 65 3.58 2.39 8.20
CA TYR A 65 4.29 2.27 9.48
C TYR A 65 4.50 3.62 10.15
N ASN A 66 4.77 4.64 9.38
CA ASN A 66 4.98 6.00 9.89
C ASN A 66 3.66 6.72 10.27
N ASN A 67 2.55 6.01 10.25
CA ASN A 67 1.23 6.48 10.65
C ASN A 67 0.75 7.72 9.89
N PRO A 68 0.82 7.73 8.54
CA PRO A 68 0.43 8.90 7.76
C PRO A 68 -1.08 9.09 7.75
N SER A 69 -1.53 10.34 7.60
CA SER A 69 -2.96 10.62 7.40
C SER A 69 -3.39 10.41 5.94
N ILE A 70 -2.44 10.47 5.01
CA ILE A 70 -2.69 10.26 3.59
C ILE A 70 -1.71 9.21 3.06
N VAL A 71 -2.25 8.24 2.34
CA VAL A 71 -1.47 7.19 1.67
C VAL A 71 -1.61 7.37 0.16
N LEU A 72 -0.48 7.43 -0.53
CA LEU A 72 -0.43 7.50 -1.99
C LEU A 72 0.04 6.14 -2.52
N ALA A 73 -0.81 5.48 -3.27
CA ALA A 73 -0.51 4.19 -3.89
C ALA A 73 -0.44 4.36 -5.42
N ASP A 74 0.76 4.25 -5.96
CA ASP A 74 1.01 4.41 -7.39
C ASP A 74 1.09 3.04 -8.05
N GLU A 75 0.08 2.72 -8.86
CA GLU A 75 -0.05 1.43 -9.57
C GLU A 75 0.12 0.21 -8.62
N PRO A 76 -0.62 0.16 -7.50
CA PRO A 76 -0.39 -0.87 -6.48
C PRO A 76 -0.77 -2.28 -6.95
N THR A 77 -1.53 -2.40 -8.03
CA THR A 77 -1.98 -3.68 -8.56
C THR A 77 -1.31 -4.07 -9.86
N ALA A 78 -0.32 -3.29 -10.31
CA ALA A 78 0.43 -3.61 -11.53
C ALA A 78 1.07 -4.99 -11.43
N SER A 79 0.92 -5.80 -12.47
CA SER A 79 1.45 -7.16 -12.55
C SER A 79 0.76 -8.19 -11.64
N LEU A 80 -0.36 -7.83 -11.00
CA LEU A 80 -1.16 -8.76 -10.21
C LEU A 80 -2.32 -9.32 -11.03
N ASP A 81 -2.68 -10.57 -10.77
CA ASP A 81 -3.91 -11.14 -11.32
C ASP A 81 -5.14 -10.45 -10.69
N THR A 82 -6.32 -10.73 -11.24
CA THR A 82 -7.56 -10.06 -10.82
C THR A 82 -7.86 -10.29 -9.34
N GLN A 83 -7.72 -11.50 -8.85
CA GLN A 83 -8.00 -11.83 -7.46
C GLN A 83 -7.09 -11.06 -6.50
N ARG A 84 -5.79 -11.06 -6.78
CA ARG A 84 -4.81 -10.35 -5.94
C ARG A 84 -4.96 -8.85 -6.04
N ALA A 85 -5.27 -8.34 -7.23
CA ALA A 85 -5.55 -6.92 -7.41
C ALA A 85 -6.74 -6.48 -6.54
N TYR A 86 -7.79 -7.29 -6.48
CA TYR A 86 -8.95 -7.03 -5.62
C TYR A 86 -8.58 -7.08 -4.15
N GLN A 87 -7.76 -8.04 -3.74
CA GLN A 87 -7.31 -8.14 -2.34
C GLN A 87 -6.55 -6.89 -1.90
N VAL A 88 -5.62 -6.41 -2.72
CA VAL A 88 -4.86 -5.20 -2.42
C VAL A 88 -5.79 -3.98 -2.35
N THR A 89 -6.72 -3.87 -3.30
CA THR A 89 -7.65 -2.74 -3.34
C THR A 89 -8.60 -2.75 -2.14
N ASP A 90 -9.14 -3.92 -1.78
CA ASP A 90 -10.00 -4.06 -0.61
C ASP A 90 -9.26 -3.67 0.67
N MET A 91 -7.99 -4.02 0.75
CA MET A 91 -7.14 -3.67 1.88
C MET A 91 -6.94 -2.14 1.98
N LEU A 92 -6.67 -1.48 0.86
CA LEU A 92 -6.53 -0.02 0.82
C LEU A 92 -7.85 0.66 1.19
N ALA A 93 -8.97 0.13 0.72
CA ALA A 93 -10.31 0.63 1.08
C ALA A 93 -10.57 0.47 2.58
N SER A 94 -10.19 -0.66 3.17
CA SER A 94 -10.32 -0.91 4.60
C SER A 94 -9.50 0.11 5.41
N ILE A 95 -8.29 0.40 4.98
CA ILE A 95 -7.44 1.41 5.61
C ILE A 95 -8.12 2.78 5.58
N ALA A 96 -8.71 3.15 4.45
CA ALA A 96 -9.41 4.42 4.32
C ALA A 96 -10.63 4.49 5.24
N HIS A 97 -11.48 3.46 5.23
CA HIS A 97 -12.76 3.48 5.94
C HIS A 97 -12.63 3.19 7.43
N GLU A 98 -11.82 2.20 7.79
CA GLU A 98 -11.71 1.76 9.19
C GLU A 98 -10.72 2.58 10.00
N GLN A 99 -9.66 3.06 9.37
CA GLN A 99 -8.61 3.81 10.05
C GLN A 99 -8.70 5.32 9.82
N GLY A 100 -9.68 5.77 9.05
CA GLY A 100 -9.90 7.19 8.80
C GLY A 100 -8.76 7.87 8.05
N ARG A 101 -8.03 7.14 7.22
CA ARG A 101 -6.92 7.69 6.43
C ARG A 101 -7.39 8.03 5.03
N GLY A 102 -6.83 9.09 4.44
CA GLY A 102 -7.02 9.36 3.03
C GLY A 102 -6.15 8.41 2.19
N VAL A 103 -6.76 7.73 1.22
CA VAL A 103 -6.01 6.87 0.31
C VAL A 103 -6.25 7.34 -1.12
N VAL A 104 -5.18 7.68 -1.82
CA VAL A 104 -5.21 8.06 -3.23
C VAL A 104 -4.49 6.97 -4.02
N MET A 105 -5.20 6.36 -4.95
CA MET A 105 -4.64 5.32 -5.80
C MET A 105 -4.55 5.83 -7.24
N ILE A 106 -3.36 5.73 -7.83
CA ILE A 106 -3.14 6.04 -9.23
C ILE A 106 -3.07 4.73 -9.98
N THR A 107 -3.94 4.55 -10.99
CA THR A 107 -3.97 3.28 -11.72
C THR A 107 -4.58 3.45 -13.11
N HIS A 108 -4.18 2.57 -14.02
CA HIS A 108 -4.84 2.35 -15.32
C HIS A 108 -5.79 1.15 -15.26
N ASP A 109 -5.96 0.54 -14.11
CA ASP A 109 -6.68 -0.72 -13.96
C ASP A 109 -8.17 -0.48 -13.76
N THR A 110 -8.93 -0.62 -14.84
CA THR A 110 -10.39 -0.39 -14.83
C THR A 110 -11.15 -1.45 -14.03
N ARG A 111 -10.52 -2.59 -13.71
CA ARG A 111 -11.15 -3.65 -12.88
C ARG A 111 -11.49 -3.15 -11.47
N LEU A 112 -10.81 -2.10 -11.00
CA LEU A 112 -10.86 -1.65 -9.61
C LEU A 112 -11.88 -0.55 -9.37
N LEU A 113 -12.54 -0.03 -10.40
CA LEU A 113 -13.38 1.16 -10.30
C LEU A 113 -14.59 0.97 -9.39
N ASP A 114 -15.10 -0.26 -9.28
CA ASP A 114 -16.24 -0.57 -8.41
C ASP A 114 -15.90 -0.60 -6.93
N LYS A 115 -14.60 -0.63 -6.61
CA LYS A 115 -14.13 -0.86 -5.24
C LYS A 115 -13.66 0.41 -4.55
N VAL A 116 -13.78 1.54 -5.20
CA VAL A 116 -13.32 2.83 -4.70
C VAL A 116 -14.48 3.78 -4.49
N ASP A 117 -14.31 4.75 -3.61
CA ASP A 117 -15.38 5.70 -3.27
C ASP A 117 -15.58 6.74 -4.35
N ARG A 118 -14.49 7.23 -4.94
CA ARG A 118 -14.50 8.25 -5.98
C ARG A 118 -13.48 7.94 -7.05
N VAL A 119 -13.83 8.24 -8.28
CA VAL A 119 -12.94 8.09 -9.43
C VAL A 119 -12.74 9.45 -10.08
N TYR A 120 -11.49 9.79 -10.28
CA TYR A 120 -11.11 10.98 -11.04
C TYR A 120 -10.34 10.52 -12.27
N VAL A 121 -10.64 11.14 -13.41
CA VAL A 121 -9.96 10.86 -14.66
C VAL A 121 -9.04 12.03 -14.97
N MET A 122 -7.78 11.73 -15.21
CA MET A 122 -6.82 12.72 -15.70
C MET A 122 -6.88 12.70 -17.23
N ASP A 123 -7.33 13.78 -17.81
CA ASP A 123 -7.45 13.90 -19.25
C ASP A 123 -6.90 15.27 -19.67
N ASP A 124 -5.88 15.25 -20.54
CA ASP A 124 -5.26 16.45 -21.10
C ASP A 124 -4.93 17.52 -20.04
N GLY A 125 -4.33 17.05 -18.93
CA GLY A 125 -3.92 17.94 -17.83
C GLY A 125 -5.05 18.38 -16.91
N ARG A 126 -6.27 17.85 -17.09
CA ARG A 126 -7.43 18.16 -16.26
C ARG A 126 -7.84 16.96 -15.45
N LEU A 127 -8.16 17.20 -14.19
CA LEU A 127 -8.69 16.19 -13.28
C LEU A 127 -10.22 16.36 -13.20
N VAL A 128 -10.96 15.35 -13.63
CA VAL A 128 -12.43 15.39 -13.67
C VAL A 128 -12.98 14.22 -12.88
N GLU A 129 -13.89 14.51 -11.95
CA GLU A 129 -14.57 13.44 -11.20
C GLU A 129 -15.54 12.70 -12.11
N LYS A 130 -15.38 11.36 -12.18
CA LYS A 130 -16.26 10.50 -12.95
C LYS A 130 -17.42 10.06 -12.08
N THR A 131 -18.64 10.36 -12.51
CA THR A 131 -19.84 9.89 -11.84
C THR A 131 -19.95 8.38 -12.06
N GLN A 132 -20.02 7.60 -10.98
CA GLN A 132 -20.30 6.17 -11.05
C GLN A 132 -21.81 5.99 -11.22
N VAL A 133 -22.15 5.24 -12.22
CA VAL A 133 -23.54 4.88 -12.45
C VAL A 133 -23.78 3.47 -11.92
#